data_a16cf92300db85e6ec78e8e441041995
#
_entry.id   a16cf92300db85e6ec78e8e441041995
#
_cell.length_a   1.000
_cell.length_b   1.000
_cell.length_c   1.000
_cell.angle_alpha   90.00
_cell.angle_beta   90.00
_cell.angle_gamma   90.00
#
_symmetry.space_group_name_H-M   'P 1'
#
loop_
_entity.id
_entity.type
_entity.pdbx_description
1 polymer ?
#
loop_
_entity_poly.entity_id
_entity_poly.type
_entity_poly.pdbx_seq_one_letter_code
_entity_poly.pdbx_strand_id
1 'polypeptide(L)'
;IWVGSNKGLFSYDGYSTQQHFTYGERTNTRIYCGIIADNTYLYLGTDNGILVYNYRTDKYEQPDTDFPTDVRTMVLQGDTLWIGSLNGLYTYQLKSRQLNHFDSKQTGLPHNTIYSVIQTKDNQIYIGTYNGLCRYVQASGKFENILLPVNRGGSNLFVNSLLEDTTRQCIWIGMEGYLFQYNPTTGEMKAI
;
A
#
# COMPACT_ATOMS: atom_id res chain seq x y z
N ILE A 1 6.70 19.08 -0.77
CA ILE A 1 5.61 18.10 -0.87
C ILE A 1 5.67 17.44 -2.23
N TRP A 2 5.54 16.10 -2.28
CA TRP A 2 5.42 15.35 -3.53
C TRP A 2 3.95 15.05 -3.82
N VAL A 3 3.55 15.20 -5.09
CA VAL A 3 2.16 15.00 -5.54
C VAL A 3 2.16 14.08 -6.77
N GLY A 4 1.60 12.90 -6.60
CA GLY A 4 1.31 11.98 -7.69
C GLY A 4 -0.02 12.31 -8.35
N SER A 5 -0.08 12.22 -9.67
CA SER A 5 -1.29 12.50 -10.45
C SER A 5 -1.42 11.58 -11.66
N ASN A 6 -2.49 11.75 -12.43
CA ASN A 6 -2.65 11.11 -13.75
C ASN A 6 -1.78 11.74 -14.86
N LYS A 7 -1.02 12.78 -14.52
CA LYS A 7 -0.08 13.48 -15.41
C LYS A 7 1.37 13.33 -14.97
N GLY A 8 1.65 12.43 -14.02
CA GLY A 8 2.98 12.17 -13.48
C GLY A 8 3.23 12.77 -12.12
N LEU A 9 4.51 12.96 -11.80
CA LEU A 9 5.02 13.44 -10.52
C LEU A 9 5.21 14.94 -10.53
N PHE A 10 4.77 15.58 -9.45
CA PHE A 10 5.00 16.99 -9.18
C PHE A 10 5.63 17.19 -7.80
N SER A 11 6.42 18.21 -7.63
CA SER A 11 6.82 18.73 -6.33
C SER A 11 6.20 20.12 -6.09
N TYR A 12 5.93 20.41 -4.82
CA TYR A 12 5.43 21.70 -4.36
C TYR A 12 6.27 22.18 -3.18
N ASP A 13 6.82 23.39 -3.27
CA ASP A 13 7.71 23.99 -2.28
C ASP A 13 7.03 24.97 -1.31
N GLY A 14 5.73 25.21 -1.48
CA GLY A 14 4.93 26.19 -0.76
C GLY A 14 4.54 27.40 -1.61
N TYR A 15 5.20 27.60 -2.77
CA TYR A 15 4.99 28.74 -3.65
C TYR A 15 4.73 28.32 -5.10
N SER A 16 5.49 27.36 -5.60
CA SER A 16 5.44 26.91 -6.99
C SER A 16 5.31 25.40 -7.10
N THR A 17 4.81 24.94 -8.24
CA THR A 17 4.71 23.53 -8.59
C THR A 17 5.66 23.24 -9.73
N GLN A 18 6.52 22.23 -9.57
CA GLN A 18 7.41 21.74 -10.60
C GLN A 18 6.99 20.33 -11.02
N GLN A 19 6.88 20.11 -12.33
CA GLN A 19 6.65 18.77 -12.87
C GLN A 19 7.98 18.06 -13.11
N HIS A 20 8.08 16.80 -12.65
CA HIS A 20 9.22 15.93 -12.89
C HIS A 20 8.82 14.93 -13.99
N PHE A 21 9.48 15.02 -15.14
CA PHE A 21 9.12 14.22 -16.32
C PHE A 21 9.39 12.74 -16.08
N THR A 22 8.45 11.90 -16.49
CA THR A 22 8.64 10.46 -16.54
C THR A 22 9.60 10.09 -17.68
N TYR A 23 10.41 9.05 -17.45
CA TYR A 23 11.32 8.50 -18.44
C TYR A 23 10.55 7.96 -19.66
N GLY A 24 10.89 8.46 -20.86
CA GLY A 24 10.31 8.04 -22.15
C GLY A 24 8.94 8.69 -22.46
N GLU A 25 8.34 8.28 -23.57
CA GLU A 25 7.07 8.80 -24.12
C GLU A 25 5.82 8.48 -23.28
N ARG A 26 5.98 7.96 -22.05
CA ARG A 26 4.86 7.63 -21.16
C ARG A 26 4.39 8.86 -20.37
N THR A 27 3.88 9.84 -21.08
CA THR A 27 3.33 11.08 -20.52
C THR A 27 2.03 10.90 -19.71
N ASN A 28 1.46 9.69 -19.70
CA ASN A 28 0.16 9.38 -19.09
C ASN A 28 0.25 8.29 -18.00
N THR A 29 1.36 8.20 -17.28
CA THR A 29 1.45 7.26 -16.15
C THR A 29 0.71 7.81 -14.95
N ARG A 30 -0.30 7.10 -14.48
CA ARG A 30 -1.06 7.46 -13.29
C ARG A 30 -0.32 6.98 -12.03
N ILE A 31 0.00 7.91 -11.15
CA ILE A 31 0.63 7.63 -9.85
C ILE A 31 -0.45 7.56 -8.78
N TYR A 32 -0.55 6.42 -8.11
CA TYR A 32 -1.54 6.17 -7.06
C TYR A 32 -0.99 6.37 -5.65
N CYS A 33 0.28 6.05 -5.44
CA CYS A 33 0.95 6.14 -4.16
C CYS A 33 2.44 6.40 -4.34
N GLY A 34 3.11 6.83 -3.27
CA GLY A 34 4.55 7.04 -3.28
C GLY A 34 5.13 6.89 -1.89
N ILE A 35 6.37 6.43 -1.79
CA ILE A 35 7.10 6.32 -0.55
C ILE A 35 8.57 6.69 -0.74
N ILE A 36 9.11 7.44 0.22
CA ILE A 36 10.53 7.80 0.25
C ILE A 36 11.30 6.66 0.93
N ALA A 37 12.33 6.16 0.27
CA ALA A 37 13.27 5.21 0.83
C ALA A 37 14.69 5.78 0.82
N ASP A 38 15.47 5.49 1.88
CA ASP A 38 16.88 5.86 2.08
C ASP A 38 17.26 7.34 1.83
N ASN A 39 16.33 8.27 1.95
CA ASN A 39 16.51 9.72 1.71
C ASN A 39 17.12 10.06 0.33
N THR A 40 16.88 9.23 -0.68
CA THR A 40 17.40 9.40 -2.04
C THR A 40 16.37 9.04 -3.09
N TYR A 41 15.62 7.98 -2.84
CA TYR A 41 14.69 7.41 -3.80
C TYR A 41 13.24 7.58 -3.39
N LEU A 42 12.42 7.92 -4.35
CA LEU A 42 10.97 7.91 -4.25
C LEU A 42 10.45 6.76 -5.13
N TYR A 43 9.88 5.77 -4.49
CA TYR A 43 9.18 4.67 -5.15
C TYR A 43 7.75 5.11 -5.41
N LEU A 44 7.31 5.04 -6.66
CA LEU A 44 6.01 5.51 -7.13
C LEU A 44 5.20 4.33 -7.65
N GLY A 45 4.10 4.00 -6.99
CA GLY A 45 3.16 2.98 -7.45
C GLY A 45 2.26 3.52 -8.55
N THR A 46 2.22 2.81 -9.67
CA THR A 46 1.53 3.24 -10.89
C THR A 46 0.64 2.14 -11.48
N ASP A 47 -0.12 2.47 -12.51
CA ASP A 47 -0.86 1.51 -13.34
C ASP A 47 0.05 0.52 -14.08
N ASN A 48 1.31 0.88 -14.34
CA ASN A 48 2.29 0.08 -15.08
C ASN A 48 3.43 -0.49 -14.23
N GLY A 49 3.27 -0.56 -12.91
CA GLY A 49 4.29 -1.05 -11.99
C GLY A 49 4.82 0.02 -11.06
N ILE A 50 6.09 -0.09 -10.68
CA ILE A 50 6.76 0.88 -9.81
C ILE A 50 7.78 1.67 -10.62
N LEU A 51 7.72 2.99 -10.52
CA LEU A 51 8.78 3.88 -10.97
C LEU A 51 9.68 4.22 -9.78
N VAL A 52 10.98 4.22 -10.01
CA VAL A 52 11.98 4.63 -9.02
C VAL A 52 12.56 5.97 -9.47
N TYR A 53 12.35 7.00 -8.65
CA TYR A 53 12.82 8.34 -8.94
C TYR A 53 13.87 8.77 -7.91
N ASN A 54 15.06 9.10 -8.41
CA ASN A 54 16.13 9.68 -7.61
C ASN A 54 15.95 11.20 -7.57
N TYR A 55 15.40 11.71 -6.46
CA TYR A 55 15.09 13.14 -6.35
C TYR A 55 16.31 14.04 -6.04
N ARG A 56 17.49 13.45 -5.84
CA ARG A 56 18.74 14.21 -5.73
C ARG A 56 19.37 14.51 -7.09
N THR A 57 19.21 13.60 -8.03
CA THR A 57 19.77 13.72 -9.40
C THR A 57 18.72 14.10 -10.43
N ASP A 58 17.45 14.20 -10.05
CA ASP A 58 16.27 14.44 -10.93
C ASP A 58 16.20 13.41 -12.07
N LYS A 59 16.37 12.13 -11.74
CA LYS A 59 16.38 11.05 -12.74
C LYS A 59 15.51 9.87 -12.31
N TYR A 60 14.84 9.28 -13.28
CA TYR A 60 14.20 7.98 -13.11
C TYR A 60 15.21 6.87 -13.33
N GLU A 61 15.15 5.85 -12.48
CA GLU A 61 15.93 4.64 -12.60
C GLU A 61 15.01 3.49 -13.02
N GLN A 62 15.55 2.60 -13.88
CA GLN A 62 14.84 1.38 -14.24
C GLN A 62 15.05 0.35 -13.13
N PRO A 63 14.00 -0.15 -12.49
CA PRO A 63 14.14 -1.25 -11.56
C PRO A 63 14.54 -2.53 -12.30
N ASP A 64 15.45 -3.30 -11.70
CA ASP A 64 15.89 -4.61 -12.22
C ASP A 64 14.84 -5.72 -11.98
N THR A 65 13.61 -5.34 -11.66
CA THR A 65 12.57 -6.25 -11.18
C THR A 65 11.26 -5.92 -11.89
N ASP A 66 10.58 -6.96 -12.38
CA ASP A 66 9.23 -6.83 -12.93
C ASP A 66 8.21 -6.72 -11.80
N PHE A 67 7.93 -5.48 -11.39
CA PHE A 67 6.91 -5.19 -10.39
C PHE A 67 5.49 -5.43 -10.93
N PRO A 68 4.54 -5.78 -10.03
CA PRO A 68 3.14 -5.92 -10.43
C PRO A 68 2.58 -4.61 -10.99
N THR A 69 1.66 -4.71 -11.94
CA THR A 69 0.89 -3.56 -12.41
C THR A 69 -0.18 -3.14 -11.39
N ASP A 70 -0.77 -1.96 -11.60
CA ASP A 70 -1.84 -1.43 -10.76
C ASP A 70 -1.49 -1.37 -9.26
N VAL A 71 -0.31 -0.83 -8.96
CA VAL A 71 0.17 -0.65 -7.58
C VAL A 71 -0.62 0.47 -6.89
N ARG A 72 -1.44 0.11 -5.90
CA ARG A 72 -2.38 1.02 -5.22
C ARG A 72 -1.85 1.58 -3.92
N THR A 73 -1.01 0.83 -3.25
CA THR A 73 -0.52 1.17 -1.91
C THR A 73 0.86 0.58 -1.67
N MET A 74 1.66 1.29 -0.93
CA MET A 74 2.97 0.82 -0.48
C MET A 74 3.26 1.28 0.93
N VAL A 75 3.97 0.47 1.70
CA VAL A 75 4.52 0.83 3.01
C VAL A 75 5.91 0.24 3.19
N LEU A 76 6.80 1.00 3.79
CA LEU A 76 8.19 0.58 4.06
C LEU A 76 8.33 0.16 5.51
N GLN A 77 8.69 -1.11 5.74
CA GLN A 77 9.00 -1.68 7.05
C GLN A 77 10.48 -2.08 7.07
N GLY A 78 11.31 -1.26 7.68
CA GLY A 78 12.77 -1.47 7.63
C GLY A 78 13.29 -1.48 6.20
N ASP A 79 13.82 -2.61 5.75
CA ASP A 79 14.33 -2.83 4.38
C ASP A 79 13.30 -3.49 3.44
N THR A 80 12.10 -3.76 3.94
CA THR A 80 11.04 -4.43 3.20
C THR A 80 10.00 -3.44 2.73
N LEU A 81 9.83 -3.31 1.43
CA LEU A 81 8.74 -2.58 0.80
C LEU A 81 7.56 -3.54 0.59
N TRP A 82 6.47 -3.30 1.31
CA TRP A 82 5.20 -3.97 1.08
C TRP A 82 4.45 -3.27 -0.04
N ILE A 83 3.97 -4.03 -1.02
CA ILE A 83 3.38 -3.51 -2.25
C ILE A 83 2.00 -4.16 -2.43
N GLY A 84 0.95 -3.36 -2.33
CA GLY A 84 -0.41 -3.78 -2.63
C GLY A 84 -0.83 -3.38 -4.04
N SER A 85 -1.27 -4.35 -4.82
CA SER A 85 -1.74 -4.16 -6.20
C SER A 85 -3.12 -4.77 -6.42
N LEU A 86 -3.71 -4.56 -7.59
CA LEU A 86 -4.96 -5.25 -7.95
C LEU A 86 -4.74 -6.75 -8.25
N ASN A 87 -3.47 -7.18 -8.39
CA ASN A 87 -3.09 -8.55 -8.79
C ASN A 87 -2.34 -9.32 -7.67
N GLY A 88 -2.25 -8.78 -6.47
CA GLY A 88 -1.63 -9.46 -5.34
C GLY A 88 -0.99 -8.51 -4.34
N LEU A 89 -0.53 -9.13 -3.26
CA LEU A 89 0.35 -8.51 -2.27
C LEU A 89 1.76 -9.01 -2.52
N TYR A 90 2.72 -8.09 -2.49
CA TYR A 90 4.14 -8.41 -2.71
C TYR A 90 4.99 -7.80 -1.61
N THR A 91 6.18 -8.38 -1.39
CA THR A 91 7.25 -7.73 -0.64
C THR A 91 8.49 -7.64 -1.50
N TYR A 92 9.14 -6.50 -1.46
CA TYR A 92 10.41 -6.26 -2.14
C TYR A 92 11.47 -5.85 -1.11
N GLN A 93 12.56 -6.59 -1.09
CA GLN A 93 13.70 -6.29 -0.22
C GLN A 93 14.62 -5.29 -0.93
N LEU A 94 14.77 -4.09 -0.38
CA LEU A 94 15.53 -3.01 -1.04
C LEU A 94 17.00 -3.37 -1.25
N LYS A 95 17.63 -4.06 -0.29
CA LYS A 95 19.05 -4.43 -0.38
C LYS A 95 19.33 -5.64 -1.27
N SER A 96 18.57 -6.73 -1.07
CA SER A 96 18.77 -7.97 -1.85
C SER A 96 18.06 -7.97 -3.19
N ARG A 97 17.17 -6.99 -3.43
CA ARG A 97 16.34 -6.86 -4.64
C ARG A 97 15.43 -8.07 -4.89
N GLN A 98 15.11 -8.80 -3.84
CA GLN A 98 14.25 -9.97 -3.92
C GLN A 98 12.78 -9.54 -3.85
N LEU A 99 11.99 -9.96 -4.85
CA LEU A 99 10.53 -9.80 -4.89
C LEU A 99 9.86 -11.12 -4.52
N ASN A 100 8.93 -11.09 -3.54
CA ASN A 100 8.10 -12.22 -3.17
C ASN A 100 6.63 -11.86 -3.40
N HIS A 101 5.82 -12.86 -3.78
CA HIS A 101 4.39 -12.73 -4.02
C HIS A 101 3.57 -13.57 -3.04
N PHE A 102 2.51 -12.98 -2.50
CA PHE A 102 1.55 -13.67 -1.63
C PHE A 102 0.23 -13.87 -2.39
N ASP A 103 -0.08 -15.12 -2.69
CA ASP A 103 -1.35 -15.51 -3.32
C ASP A 103 -2.38 -15.93 -2.24
N SER A 104 -3.62 -15.44 -2.39
CA SER A 104 -4.73 -15.74 -1.48
C SER A 104 -5.02 -17.24 -1.31
N LYS A 105 -4.78 -18.04 -2.35
CA LYS A 105 -4.99 -19.50 -2.31
C LYS A 105 -4.01 -20.25 -1.40
N GLN A 106 -2.85 -19.66 -1.11
CA GLN A 106 -1.76 -20.35 -0.40
C GLN A 106 -1.47 -19.74 0.97
N THR A 107 -1.79 -18.48 1.20
CA THR A 107 -1.29 -17.73 2.35
C THR A 107 -2.35 -17.36 3.38
N GLY A 108 -3.64 -17.53 3.07
CA GLY A 108 -4.75 -17.09 3.93
C GLY A 108 -5.13 -15.60 3.71
N LEU A 109 -4.53 -14.94 2.73
CA LEU A 109 -4.92 -13.59 2.30
C LEU A 109 -6.39 -13.62 1.81
N PRO A 110 -7.29 -12.72 2.28
CA PRO A 110 -8.72 -12.79 1.94
C PRO A 110 -9.02 -12.64 0.45
N HIS A 111 -8.22 -11.84 -0.26
CA HIS A 111 -8.36 -11.61 -1.69
C HIS A 111 -7.05 -11.07 -2.29
N ASN A 112 -6.79 -11.32 -3.58
CA ASN A 112 -5.59 -10.83 -4.27
C ASN A 112 -5.64 -9.34 -4.60
N THR A 113 -6.82 -8.74 -4.67
CA THR A 113 -6.95 -7.30 -4.93
C THR A 113 -6.76 -6.51 -3.63
N ILE A 114 -5.67 -5.76 -3.56
CA ILE A 114 -5.23 -5.02 -2.38
C ILE A 114 -5.46 -3.53 -2.61
N TYR A 115 -6.11 -2.86 -1.65
CA TYR A 115 -6.37 -1.43 -1.73
C TYR A 115 -5.63 -0.61 -0.68
N SER A 116 -5.35 -1.20 0.47
CA SER A 116 -4.66 -0.51 1.55
C SER A 116 -3.73 -1.45 2.30
N VAL A 117 -2.53 -0.98 2.57
CA VAL A 117 -1.56 -1.63 3.48
C VAL A 117 -1.08 -0.55 4.44
N ILE A 118 -1.05 -0.86 5.73
CA ILE A 118 -0.45 -0.01 6.75
C ILE A 118 0.52 -0.80 7.61
N GLN A 119 1.55 -0.12 8.07
CA GLN A 119 2.39 -0.54 9.18
C GLN A 119 1.98 0.27 10.41
N THR A 120 1.67 -0.41 11.50
CA THR A 120 1.37 0.23 12.78
C THR A 120 2.65 0.55 13.56
N LYS A 121 2.52 1.40 14.59
CA LYS A 121 3.64 1.81 15.44
C LYS A 121 4.34 0.62 16.14
N ASP A 122 3.61 -0.45 16.40
CA ASP A 122 4.13 -1.72 16.96
C ASP A 122 4.60 -2.72 15.88
N ASN A 123 4.88 -2.21 14.67
CA ASN A 123 5.40 -2.97 13.53
C ASN A 123 4.48 -4.07 12.98
N GLN A 124 3.17 -4.02 13.24
CA GLN A 124 2.23 -4.94 12.61
C GLN A 124 1.85 -4.45 11.22
N ILE A 125 1.63 -5.37 10.29
CA ILE A 125 1.16 -5.08 8.93
C ILE A 125 -0.31 -5.50 8.83
N TYR A 126 -1.17 -4.54 8.47
CA TYR A 126 -2.58 -4.77 8.18
C TYR A 126 -2.86 -4.50 6.71
N ILE A 127 -3.71 -5.35 6.12
CA ILE A 127 -3.99 -5.35 4.69
C ILE A 127 -5.51 -5.31 4.47
N GLY A 128 -5.97 -4.23 3.83
CA GLY A 128 -7.33 -4.08 3.33
C GLY A 128 -7.44 -4.61 1.90
N THR A 129 -8.34 -5.57 1.72
CA THR A 129 -8.55 -6.24 0.44
C THR A 129 -9.96 -5.99 -0.11
N TYR A 130 -10.22 -6.45 -1.34
CA TYR A 130 -11.55 -6.47 -1.93
C TYR A 130 -12.55 -7.32 -1.14
N ASN A 131 -12.09 -8.27 -0.32
CA ASN A 131 -12.95 -9.16 0.46
C ASN A 131 -12.49 -9.31 1.91
N GLY A 132 -12.25 -8.20 2.60
CA GLY A 132 -11.99 -8.19 4.03
C GLY A 132 -10.64 -7.61 4.44
N LEU A 133 -10.41 -7.67 5.74
CA LEU A 133 -9.24 -7.18 6.44
C LEU A 133 -8.44 -8.36 6.99
N CYS A 134 -7.12 -8.30 6.89
CA CYS A 134 -6.25 -9.26 7.56
C CYS A 134 -5.00 -8.60 8.15
N ARG A 135 -4.33 -9.34 9.04
CA ARG A 135 -3.02 -9.02 9.61
C ARG A 135 -2.00 -10.04 9.17
N TYR A 136 -0.79 -9.60 8.85
CA TYR A 136 0.34 -10.49 8.59
C TYR A 136 0.93 -11.01 9.89
N VAL A 137 1.08 -12.32 9.99
CA VAL A 137 1.70 -13.01 11.14
C VAL A 137 3.11 -13.43 10.78
N GLN A 138 4.09 -12.64 11.18
CA GLN A 138 5.50 -12.83 10.81
C GLN A 138 6.04 -14.22 11.19
N ALA A 139 5.64 -14.75 12.35
CA ALA A 139 6.10 -16.06 12.82
C ALA A 139 5.72 -17.23 11.91
N SER A 140 4.59 -17.15 11.22
CA SER A 140 4.08 -18.20 10.31
C SER A 140 4.22 -17.85 8.83
N GLY A 141 4.47 -16.60 8.49
CA GLY A 141 4.45 -16.10 7.12
C GLY A 141 3.05 -16.10 6.49
N LYS A 142 1.99 -16.17 7.30
CA LYS A 142 0.59 -16.24 6.86
C LYS A 142 -0.22 -15.03 7.29
N PHE A 143 -1.44 -14.93 6.77
CA PHE A 143 -2.39 -13.87 7.11
C PHE A 143 -3.49 -14.41 8.01
N GLU A 144 -3.82 -13.64 9.04
CA GLU A 144 -4.94 -13.86 9.96
C GLU A 144 -6.06 -12.89 9.60
N ASN A 145 -7.24 -13.44 9.28
CA ASN A 145 -8.40 -12.65 8.90
C ASN A 145 -9.06 -12.03 10.13
N ILE A 146 -9.45 -10.76 10.01
CA ILE A 146 -10.16 -9.99 11.03
C ILE A 146 -11.63 -9.90 10.61
N LEU A 147 -12.50 -10.40 11.48
CA LEU A 147 -13.94 -10.43 11.21
C LEU A 147 -14.52 -9.01 11.26
N LEU A 148 -15.17 -8.61 10.17
CA LEU A 148 -15.88 -7.35 10.08
C LEU A 148 -17.37 -7.58 10.42
N PRO A 149 -17.98 -6.78 11.33
CA PRO A 149 -19.33 -7.01 11.82
C PRO A 149 -20.39 -6.46 10.83
N VAL A 150 -20.29 -6.86 9.56
CA VAL A 150 -21.22 -6.46 8.50
C VAL A 150 -21.85 -7.70 7.87
N ASN A 151 -23.17 -7.69 7.82
CA ASN A 151 -23.95 -8.75 7.14
C ASN A 151 -24.44 -8.19 5.79
N ARG A 152 -23.67 -8.44 4.72
CA ARG A 152 -24.01 -7.97 3.36
C ARG A 152 -24.66 -9.04 2.47
N GLY A 153 -25.14 -10.15 3.02
CA GLY A 153 -25.87 -11.16 2.25
C GLY A 153 -25.10 -11.68 1.02
N GLY A 154 -23.77 -11.86 1.16
CA GLY A 154 -22.90 -12.32 0.08
C GLY A 154 -22.20 -11.23 -0.73
N SER A 155 -22.34 -9.95 -0.37
CA SER A 155 -21.59 -8.85 -0.98
C SER A 155 -20.14 -8.81 -0.46
N ASN A 156 -19.22 -8.34 -1.31
CA ASN A 156 -17.80 -8.25 -0.95
C ASN A 156 -17.55 -7.25 0.19
N LEU A 157 -16.65 -7.61 1.10
CA LEU A 157 -16.24 -6.80 2.25
C LEU A 157 -15.08 -5.88 1.85
N PHE A 158 -15.34 -4.96 0.93
CA PHE A 158 -14.35 -4.08 0.33
C PHE A 158 -13.76 -3.09 1.36
N VAL A 159 -12.53 -3.35 1.81
CA VAL A 159 -11.75 -2.46 2.68
C VAL A 159 -10.85 -1.59 1.82
N ASN A 160 -11.24 -0.34 1.64
CA ASN A 160 -10.55 0.57 0.72
C ASN A 160 -9.49 1.46 1.38
N SER A 161 -9.58 1.68 2.70
CA SER A 161 -8.63 2.51 3.44
C SER A 161 -8.43 2.04 4.86
N LEU A 162 -7.21 2.18 5.35
CA LEU A 162 -6.79 1.90 6.71
C LEU A 162 -5.98 3.09 7.23
N LEU A 163 -6.15 3.44 8.50
CA LEU A 163 -5.38 4.47 9.18
C LEU A 163 -5.19 4.12 10.64
N GLU A 164 -3.95 4.08 11.11
CA GLU A 164 -3.67 3.97 12.55
C GLU A 164 -3.89 5.32 13.24
N ASP A 165 -4.69 5.32 14.31
CA ASP A 165 -4.83 6.43 15.25
C ASP A 165 -4.12 6.06 16.56
N THR A 166 -2.89 6.50 16.67
CA THR A 166 -2.06 6.21 17.85
C THR A 166 -2.59 6.88 19.14
N THR A 167 -3.32 7.99 19.02
CA THR A 167 -3.93 8.69 20.15
C THR A 167 -5.08 7.89 20.73
N ARG A 168 -5.91 7.30 19.86
CA ARG A 168 -7.04 6.46 20.28
C ARG A 168 -6.69 4.97 20.37
N GLN A 169 -5.45 4.59 20.04
CA GLN A 169 -4.97 3.21 20.02
C GLN A 169 -5.86 2.30 19.18
N CYS A 170 -6.23 2.75 18.01
CA CYS A 170 -7.12 2.03 17.11
C CYS A 170 -6.69 2.14 15.65
N ILE A 171 -7.26 1.28 14.82
CA ILE A 171 -7.19 1.35 13.37
C ILE A 171 -8.57 1.75 12.85
N TRP A 172 -8.60 2.84 12.10
CA TRP A 172 -9.77 3.22 11.33
C TRP A 172 -9.84 2.38 10.05
N ILE A 173 -11.01 1.80 9.78
CA ILE A 173 -11.25 0.94 8.63
C ILE A 173 -12.37 1.58 7.80
N GLY A 174 -11.98 2.11 6.64
CA GLY A 174 -12.91 2.67 5.66
C GLY A 174 -13.38 1.60 4.68
N MET A 175 -14.70 1.46 4.56
CA MET A 175 -15.39 0.56 3.65
C MET A 175 -16.50 1.32 2.91
N GLU A 176 -16.99 0.77 1.81
CA GLU A 176 -18.14 1.34 1.13
C GLU A 176 -19.39 1.35 2.05
N GLY A 177 -19.80 2.56 2.45
CA GLY A 177 -20.95 2.77 3.33
C GLY A 177 -20.72 2.50 4.81
N TYR A 178 -19.47 2.23 5.23
CA TYR A 178 -19.13 1.97 6.64
C TYR A 178 -17.80 2.60 7.03
N LEU A 179 -17.73 3.02 8.29
CA LEU A 179 -16.50 3.38 8.98
C LEU A 179 -16.44 2.61 10.30
N PHE A 180 -15.35 1.90 10.53
CA PHE A 180 -15.12 1.17 11.77
C PHE A 180 -13.89 1.69 12.51
N GLN A 181 -13.97 1.60 13.83
CA GLN A 181 -12.85 1.75 14.72
C GLN A 181 -12.53 0.35 15.30
N TYR A 182 -11.32 -0.13 15.03
CA TYR A 182 -10.81 -1.43 15.49
C TYR A 182 -9.71 -1.26 16.52
N ASN A 183 -9.86 -1.86 17.68
CA ASN A 183 -8.80 -1.92 18.68
C ASN A 183 -8.01 -3.23 18.51
N PRO A 184 -6.74 -3.19 18.07
CA PRO A 184 -5.96 -4.41 17.80
C PRO A 184 -5.55 -5.17 19.07
N THR A 185 -5.56 -4.51 20.24
CA THR A 185 -5.21 -5.14 21.52
C THR A 185 -6.37 -5.95 22.10
N THR A 186 -7.59 -5.40 22.06
CA THR A 186 -8.78 -6.06 22.62
C THR A 186 -9.56 -6.87 21.58
N GLY A 187 -9.32 -6.63 20.26
CA GLY A 187 -10.10 -7.20 19.19
C GLY A 187 -11.48 -6.56 19.00
N GLU A 188 -11.79 -5.53 19.78
CA GLU A 188 -13.09 -4.85 19.72
C GLU A 188 -13.21 -4.02 18.43
N MET A 189 -14.39 -4.09 17.80
CA MET A 189 -14.71 -3.32 16.62
C MET A 189 -16.02 -2.57 16.80
N LYS A 190 -15.99 -1.26 16.55
CA LYS A 190 -17.13 -0.35 16.71
C LYS A 190 -17.45 0.32 15.37
N ALA A 191 -18.70 0.27 14.95
CA ALA A 191 -19.21 1.07 13.83
C ALA A 191 -19.43 2.52 14.27
N ILE A 192 -19.16 3.46 13.34
CA ILE A 192 -19.29 4.90 13.55
C ILE A 192 -20.45 5.43 12.70
#